data_182a39cdb504edd821b1506d41cf52a7
#
_entry.id   182a39cdb504edd821b1506d41cf52a7
#
_cell.length_a   1.000
_cell.length_b   1.000
_cell.length_c   1.000
_cell.angle_alpha   90.00
_cell.angle_beta   90.00
_cell.angle_gamma   90.00
#
_symmetry.space_group_name_H-M   'P 1'
#
loop_
_entity.id
_entity.type
_entity.pdbx_description
1 polymer ?
#
loop_
_entity_poly.entity_id
_entity_poly.type
_entity_poly.pdbx_seq_one_letter_code
_entity_poly.pdbx_strand_id
1 'polypeptide(L)'
;MDNIVARSQNHSQLSLVFLIALLLLSNVVIGQSEVIALRQESPPTLELGAAGEIVEYLQRTLNARLTPSPRLNVDGDFGPNTRRAVELFQTSRDLGATGRVDSETWLALGTLITKDESIDDVQRFNRQRLPREPNDALVGLPFLTCKAWVITDASTGEVLWGENYNKAIDIASTTKIMTAYLVLKYAETHPQVLQEVITFSKRADGTPGSTAGVHAGEKISVGELLYGLMLPSGNDASVALAEFFGGRLSGKEDCTAEQSYDLFIGLMNATAKQLGMNDSHYVNPHGLTAKGHLLSASDLAKLAYAAFDIPLFRQYVNTRQHATQVTTADAPPRLITWKNTNRLLGIAGYDGVKTGTTTAAGACLVSHGVRDGKELFIVVLGASGSSARYADSRNLYRWAWN
;
A
#
# COMPACT_ATOMS: atom_id res chain seq x y z
N MET A 1 -83.24 11.51 -10.50
CA MET A 1 -82.81 12.89 -10.78
C MET A 1 -81.34 12.80 -10.88
N ASP A 2 -80.92 12.56 -12.03
CA ASP A 2 -80.26 13.41 -13.03
C ASP A 2 -78.75 13.40 -12.77
N ASN A 3 -78.04 12.69 -13.57
CA ASN A 3 -77.62 12.92 -14.95
C ASN A 3 -76.33 13.70 -15.09
N ILE A 4 -75.46 13.10 -15.86
CA ILE A 4 -74.62 13.71 -16.90
C ILE A 4 -73.28 14.30 -16.39
N VAL A 5 -72.09 14.03 -16.92
CA VAL A 5 -71.45 13.76 -18.22
C VAL A 5 -70.01 13.37 -17.97
N ALA A 6 -69.50 12.33 -18.34
CA ALA A 6 -68.78 11.88 -19.53
C ALA A 6 -67.49 12.63 -19.91
N ARG A 7 -66.50 11.81 -20.09
CA ARG A 7 -65.44 11.84 -21.12
C ARG A 7 -64.21 12.71 -20.96
N SER A 8 -63.20 11.99 -21.13
CA SER A 8 -61.86 12.22 -21.70
C SER A 8 -60.73 12.42 -20.73
N GLN A 9 -59.96 11.39 -20.58
CA GLN A 9 -58.50 11.44 -20.74
C GLN A 9 -57.91 10.06 -20.46
N ASN A 10 -57.98 9.17 -21.46
CA ASN A 10 -57.19 7.96 -21.55
C ASN A 10 -56.32 8.05 -22.76
N HIS A 11 -55.18 8.73 -22.71
CA HIS A 11 -54.10 8.63 -23.70
C HIS A 11 -52.72 8.99 -23.19
N SER A 12 -52.44 9.02 -21.87
CA SER A 12 -51.09 9.32 -21.39
C SER A 12 -50.42 8.22 -20.58
N GLN A 13 -51.08 7.06 -20.40
CA GLN A 13 -50.53 5.96 -19.59
C GLN A 13 -49.94 4.78 -20.40
N LEU A 14 -50.07 4.76 -21.71
CA LEU A 14 -49.51 3.67 -22.54
C LEU A 14 -48.07 3.94 -23.04
N SER A 15 -47.55 5.15 -22.92
CA SER A 15 -46.16 5.45 -23.33
C SER A 15 -45.11 5.25 -22.25
N LEU A 16 -45.51 5.11 -20.98
CA LEU A 16 -44.58 4.95 -19.86
C LEU A 16 -44.29 3.48 -19.51
N VAL A 17 -45.16 2.56 -19.92
CA VAL A 17 -44.98 1.13 -19.68
C VAL A 17 -44.07 0.45 -20.70
N PHE A 18 -43.97 1.02 -21.91
CA PHE A 18 -43.09 0.49 -22.97
C PHE A 18 -41.61 0.91 -22.81
N LEU A 19 -41.29 1.94 -21.99
CA LEU A 19 -39.92 2.38 -21.76
C LEU A 19 -39.24 1.64 -20.57
N ILE A 20 -40.04 1.00 -19.74
CA ILE A 20 -39.52 0.19 -18.57
C ILE A 20 -39.29 -1.28 -18.95
N ALA A 21 -39.93 -1.78 -19.99
CA ALA A 21 -39.80 -3.17 -20.45
C ALA A 21 -38.61 -3.41 -21.38
N LEU A 22 -37.88 -2.37 -21.85
CA LEU A 22 -36.68 -2.52 -22.66
C LEU A 22 -35.35 -2.49 -21.84
N LEU A 23 -35.44 -2.40 -20.51
CA LEU A 23 -34.30 -2.36 -19.61
C LEU A 23 -34.06 -3.66 -18.81
N LEU A 24 -34.83 -4.71 -19.10
CA LEU A 24 -34.77 -5.97 -18.32
C LEU A 24 -34.43 -7.24 -19.12
N LEU A 25 -33.92 -7.13 -20.33
CA LEU A 25 -33.52 -8.28 -21.14
C LEU A 25 -32.18 -8.08 -21.83
N SER A 26 -31.09 -7.97 -21.08
CA SER A 26 -29.74 -8.30 -21.57
C SER A 26 -28.81 -8.65 -20.41
N ASN A 27 -29.17 -9.68 -19.63
CA ASN A 27 -28.18 -10.41 -18.85
C ASN A 27 -27.53 -11.47 -19.73
N VAL A 28 -26.50 -11.06 -20.47
CA VAL A 28 -25.50 -11.97 -21.01
C VAL A 28 -24.21 -11.69 -20.22
N VAL A 29 -23.79 -12.67 -19.46
CA VAL A 29 -22.54 -12.70 -18.72
C VAL A 29 -21.38 -12.68 -19.71
N ILE A 30 -20.74 -11.52 -19.83
CA ILE A 30 -19.41 -11.37 -20.40
C ILE A 30 -18.60 -10.69 -19.30
N GLY A 31 -17.42 -11.25 -18.94
CA GLY A 31 -16.56 -10.77 -17.87
C GLY A 31 -16.39 -9.24 -17.91
N GLN A 32 -16.98 -8.56 -16.96
CA GLN A 32 -16.94 -7.12 -16.86
C GLN A 32 -15.57 -6.68 -16.35
N SER A 33 -14.72 -6.23 -17.26
CA SER A 33 -13.80 -5.17 -16.91
C SER A 33 -14.66 -3.99 -16.48
N GLU A 34 -14.62 -3.60 -15.20
CA GLU A 34 -15.32 -2.41 -14.73
C GLU A 34 -14.78 -1.19 -15.47
N VAL A 35 -15.50 -0.78 -16.50
CA VAL A 35 -15.35 0.54 -17.10
C VAL A 35 -15.98 1.50 -16.11
N ILE A 36 -15.18 2.18 -15.30
CA ILE A 36 -15.64 3.34 -14.55
C ILE A 36 -15.97 4.41 -15.60
N ALA A 37 -17.22 4.45 -16.02
CA ALA A 37 -17.76 5.59 -16.72
C ALA A 37 -17.78 6.75 -15.70
N LEU A 38 -16.79 7.64 -15.78
CA LEU A 38 -16.81 8.91 -15.06
C LEU A 38 -18.15 9.59 -15.38
N ARG A 39 -19.02 9.67 -14.38
CA ARG A 39 -20.27 10.43 -14.49
C ARG A 39 -19.89 11.87 -14.85
N GLN A 40 -20.33 12.32 -15.94
CA GLN A 40 -20.62 13.64 -16.53
C GLN A 40 -20.10 14.95 -15.86
N GLU A 41 -19.11 14.87 -14.96
CA GLU A 41 -18.27 16.01 -14.62
C GLU A 41 -16.97 15.88 -15.42
N SER A 42 -16.59 16.93 -16.11
CA SER A 42 -15.34 16.97 -16.87
C SER A 42 -14.20 16.52 -15.94
N PRO A 43 -13.35 15.56 -16.35
CA PRO A 43 -12.26 15.12 -15.48
C PRO A 43 -11.40 16.31 -15.05
N PRO A 44 -10.85 16.29 -13.85
CA PRO A 44 -10.06 17.43 -13.34
C PRO A 44 -8.85 17.68 -14.23
N THR A 45 -8.48 18.93 -14.40
CA THR A 45 -7.20 19.28 -15.02
C THR A 45 -6.07 18.77 -14.12
N LEU A 46 -5.12 18.00 -14.70
CA LEU A 46 -3.93 17.55 -14.00
C LEU A 46 -2.69 18.29 -14.53
N GLU A 47 -1.82 18.68 -13.59
CA GLU A 47 -0.58 19.35 -13.91
C GLU A 47 0.50 19.01 -12.88
N LEU A 48 1.70 19.53 -13.06
CA LEU A 48 2.82 19.28 -12.14
C LEU A 48 2.40 19.51 -10.68
N GLY A 49 2.59 18.50 -9.83
CA GLY A 49 2.20 18.48 -8.43
C GLY A 49 0.82 17.84 -8.16
N ALA A 50 0.02 17.53 -9.16
CA ALA A 50 -1.18 16.72 -8.97
C ALA A 50 -0.81 15.31 -8.47
N ALA A 51 -1.68 14.73 -7.63
CA ALA A 51 -1.43 13.40 -7.07
C ALA A 51 -2.72 12.60 -6.89
N GLY A 52 -2.58 11.27 -6.81
CA GLY A 52 -3.66 10.34 -6.50
C GLY A 52 -3.95 9.34 -7.61
N GLU A 53 -5.01 8.58 -7.42
CA GLU A 53 -5.37 7.44 -8.27
C GLU A 53 -5.58 7.81 -9.75
N ILE A 54 -6.16 8.99 -10.00
CA ILE A 54 -6.36 9.47 -11.37
C ILE A 54 -5.02 9.71 -12.10
N VAL A 55 -3.96 10.08 -11.37
CA VAL A 55 -2.60 10.21 -11.93
C VAL A 55 -2.01 8.84 -12.21
N GLU A 56 -2.26 7.82 -11.37
CA GLU A 56 -1.84 6.44 -11.67
C GLU A 56 -2.48 5.94 -12.97
N TYR A 57 -3.79 6.18 -13.15
CA TYR A 57 -4.48 5.81 -14.39
C TYR A 57 -3.90 6.52 -15.61
N LEU A 58 -3.58 7.81 -15.48
CA LEU A 58 -2.88 8.57 -16.50
C LEU A 58 -1.52 7.94 -16.85
N GLN A 59 -0.71 7.65 -15.83
CA GLN A 59 0.64 7.07 -16.00
C GLN A 59 0.59 5.70 -16.70
N ARG A 60 -0.34 4.81 -16.29
CA ARG A 60 -0.57 3.52 -16.97
C ARG A 60 -0.97 3.74 -18.45
N THR A 61 -1.89 4.67 -18.68
CA THR A 61 -2.40 4.96 -20.02
C THR A 61 -1.30 5.52 -20.92
N LEU A 62 -0.48 6.43 -20.44
CA LEU A 62 0.67 6.98 -21.18
C LEU A 62 1.71 5.89 -21.47
N ASN A 63 2.00 5.02 -20.51
CA ASN A 63 2.93 3.91 -20.69
C ASN A 63 2.50 2.95 -21.80
N ALA A 64 1.20 2.72 -21.94
CA ALA A 64 0.64 1.81 -22.95
C ALA A 64 0.44 2.46 -24.31
N ARG A 65 0.18 3.77 -24.38
CA ARG A 65 -0.20 4.45 -25.63
C ARG A 65 0.92 5.17 -26.35
N LEU A 66 2.01 5.47 -25.66
CA LEU A 66 3.18 6.06 -26.29
C LEU A 66 4.14 4.98 -26.81
N THR A 67 4.68 5.21 -27.99
CA THR A 67 5.69 4.34 -28.60
C THR A 67 6.87 5.22 -29.07
N PRO A 68 8.09 5.04 -28.47
CA PRO A 68 8.40 4.12 -27.38
C PRO A 68 7.70 4.48 -26.05
N SER A 69 7.41 3.48 -25.21
CA SER A 69 6.82 3.72 -23.89
C SER A 69 7.71 4.62 -23.04
N PRO A 70 7.15 5.63 -22.34
CA PRO A 70 7.92 6.50 -21.47
C PRO A 70 8.39 5.79 -20.19
N ARG A 71 7.87 4.59 -19.90
CA ARG A 71 8.21 3.77 -18.72
C ARG A 71 8.05 4.51 -17.39
N LEU A 72 6.99 5.31 -17.28
CA LEU A 72 6.67 6.03 -16.05
C LEU A 72 6.48 5.04 -14.88
N ASN A 73 6.97 5.41 -13.71
CA ASN A 73 6.53 4.79 -12.48
C ASN A 73 5.05 5.12 -12.29
N VAL A 74 4.23 4.11 -12.00
CA VAL A 74 2.82 4.29 -11.67
C VAL A 74 2.74 4.54 -10.16
N ASP A 75 3.06 5.74 -9.75
CA ASP A 75 3.22 6.16 -8.34
C ASP A 75 2.14 7.15 -7.89
N GLY A 76 1.29 7.58 -8.82
CA GLY A 76 0.26 8.57 -8.56
C GLY A 76 0.80 9.98 -8.32
N ASP A 77 2.07 10.27 -8.68
CA ASP A 77 2.63 11.62 -8.61
C ASP A 77 2.80 12.20 -10.02
N PHE A 78 2.21 13.35 -10.27
CA PHE A 78 2.40 14.10 -11.50
C PHE A 78 3.70 14.90 -11.40
N GLY A 79 4.82 14.18 -11.51
CA GLY A 79 6.16 14.75 -11.49
C GLY A 79 6.63 15.22 -12.88
N PRO A 80 7.89 15.70 -13.00
CA PRO A 80 8.46 16.16 -14.27
C PRO A 80 8.44 15.11 -15.38
N ASN A 81 8.64 13.82 -15.04
CA ASN A 81 8.60 12.72 -16.01
C ASN A 81 7.19 12.49 -16.55
N THR A 82 6.17 12.56 -15.68
CA THR A 82 4.77 12.47 -16.08
C THR A 82 4.39 13.65 -16.98
N ARG A 83 4.82 14.87 -16.62
CA ARG A 83 4.62 16.06 -17.44
C ARG A 83 5.22 15.90 -18.83
N ARG A 84 6.49 15.47 -18.92
CA ARG A 84 7.16 15.23 -20.20
C ARG A 84 6.46 14.18 -21.04
N ALA A 85 5.95 13.12 -20.43
CA ALA A 85 5.17 12.09 -21.12
C ALA A 85 3.84 12.66 -21.68
N VAL A 86 3.17 13.55 -20.94
CA VAL A 86 1.99 14.28 -21.40
C VAL A 86 2.34 15.16 -22.60
N GLU A 87 3.43 15.94 -22.55
CA GLU A 87 3.91 16.77 -23.68
C GLU A 87 4.17 15.92 -24.93
N LEU A 88 4.83 14.76 -24.77
CA LEU A 88 5.04 13.82 -25.88
C LEU A 88 3.73 13.26 -26.44
N PHE A 89 2.80 12.91 -25.55
CA PHE A 89 1.49 12.42 -25.96
C PHE A 89 0.72 13.50 -26.73
N GLN A 90 0.66 14.71 -26.22
CA GLN A 90 0.02 15.86 -26.86
C GLN A 90 0.61 16.12 -28.25
N THR A 91 1.93 16.15 -28.36
CA THR A 91 2.63 16.30 -29.65
C THR A 91 2.23 15.16 -30.61
N SER A 92 2.15 13.92 -30.15
CA SER A 92 1.78 12.76 -30.97
C SER A 92 0.32 12.77 -31.44
N ARG A 93 -0.49 13.68 -30.90
CA ARG A 93 -1.91 13.87 -31.22
C ARG A 93 -2.21 15.24 -31.85
N ASP A 94 -1.18 15.96 -32.27
CA ASP A 94 -1.29 17.31 -32.84
C ASP A 94 -1.96 18.31 -31.87
N LEU A 95 -1.84 18.09 -30.56
CA LEU A 95 -2.29 19.00 -29.50
C LEU A 95 -1.16 19.94 -29.08
N GLY A 96 -1.51 21.09 -28.50
CA GLY A 96 -0.54 21.97 -27.87
C GLY A 96 0.22 21.26 -26.73
N ALA A 97 1.54 21.19 -26.80
CA ALA A 97 2.37 20.50 -25.81
C ALA A 97 2.50 21.29 -24.51
N THR A 98 1.41 21.43 -23.76
CA THR A 98 1.32 22.21 -22.52
C THR A 98 1.87 21.46 -21.29
N GLY A 99 1.94 20.14 -21.37
CA GLY A 99 2.25 19.28 -20.23
C GLY A 99 1.14 19.25 -19.17
N ARG A 100 -0.05 19.78 -19.45
CA ARG A 100 -1.25 19.73 -18.61
C ARG A 100 -2.27 18.80 -19.25
N VAL A 101 -2.97 18.03 -18.45
CA VAL A 101 -4.06 17.17 -18.91
C VAL A 101 -5.37 17.92 -18.71
N ASP A 102 -5.77 18.68 -19.70
CA ASP A 102 -7.04 19.39 -19.79
C ASP A 102 -8.12 18.54 -20.49
N SER A 103 -9.29 19.11 -20.72
CA SER A 103 -10.42 18.40 -21.34
C SER A 103 -10.09 17.83 -22.73
N GLU A 104 -9.29 18.56 -23.51
CA GLU A 104 -8.90 18.14 -24.86
C GLU A 104 -7.91 16.97 -24.80
N THR A 105 -6.96 17.06 -23.89
CA THR A 105 -6.00 15.96 -23.62
C THR A 105 -6.72 14.71 -23.08
N TRP A 106 -7.69 14.88 -22.17
CA TRP A 106 -8.51 13.77 -21.68
C TRP A 106 -9.30 13.09 -22.79
N LEU A 107 -9.89 13.87 -23.68
CA LEU A 107 -10.61 13.34 -24.83
C LEU A 107 -9.69 12.53 -25.75
N ALA A 108 -8.50 13.02 -26.03
CA ALA A 108 -7.49 12.33 -26.84
C ALA A 108 -6.95 11.07 -26.17
N LEU A 109 -6.80 11.07 -24.83
CA LEU A 109 -6.44 9.89 -24.06
C LEU A 109 -7.53 8.80 -24.11
N GLY A 110 -8.80 9.17 -24.22
CA GLY A 110 -9.92 8.23 -24.26
C GLY A 110 -10.03 7.37 -22.98
N THR A 111 -10.40 6.09 -23.11
CA THR A 111 -10.56 5.18 -21.97
C THR A 111 -9.24 4.99 -21.23
N LEU A 112 -9.26 5.25 -19.93
CA LEU A 112 -8.07 5.09 -19.06
C LEU A 112 -7.85 3.63 -18.68
N ILE A 113 -6.58 3.25 -18.51
CA ILE A 113 -6.18 1.95 -18.03
C ILE A 113 -6.14 2.01 -16.49
N THR A 114 -7.12 1.38 -15.86
CA THR A 114 -7.33 1.42 -14.40
C THR A 114 -6.68 0.26 -13.65
N LYS A 115 -6.34 -0.82 -14.37
CA LYS A 115 -5.69 -2.02 -13.80
C LYS A 115 -4.34 -2.24 -14.46
N ASP A 116 -3.42 -2.86 -13.72
CA ASP A 116 -2.16 -3.32 -14.32
C ASP A 116 -2.45 -4.38 -15.39
N GLU A 117 -1.60 -4.42 -16.43
CA GLU A 117 -1.68 -5.46 -17.45
C GLU A 117 -1.55 -6.85 -16.81
N SER A 118 -2.16 -7.86 -17.43
CA SER A 118 -1.98 -9.25 -17.02
C SER A 118 -0.51 -9.61 -17.02
N ILE A 119 -0.06 -10.28 -15.98
CA ILE A 119 1.32 -10.74 -15.88
C ILE A 119 1.40 -12.12 -16.52
N ASP A 120 2.00 -12.20 -17.69
CA ASP A 120 2.14 -13.47 -18.44
C ASP A 120 3.15 -14.42 -17.79
N ASP A 121 4.16 -13.90 -17.09
CA ASP A 121 5.21 -14.68 -16.42
C ASP A 121 5.55 -14.05 -15.05
N VAL A 122 5.06 -14.68 -13.99
CA VAL A 122 5.26 -14.27 -12.60
C VAL A 122 6.76 -14.27 -12.23
N GLN A 123 7.52 -15.27 -12.68
CA GLN A 123 8.96 -15.35 -12.35
C GLN A 123 9.74 -14.24 -13.04
N ARG A 124 9.39 -13.89 -14.27
CA ARG A 124 9.99 -12.78 -15.00
C ARG A 124 9.67 -11.45 -14.33
N PHE A 125 8.42 -11.25 -13.93
CA PHE A 125 7.98 -10.06 -13.19
C PHE A 125 8.77 -9.88 -11.89
N ASN A 126 8.89 -10.92 -11.08
CA ASN A 126 9.58 -10.88 -9.79
C ASN A 126 11.09 -10.66 -9.93
N ARG A 127 11.70 -11.04 -11.08
CA ARG A 127 13.11 -10.81 -11.37
C ARG A 127 13.43 -9.44 -11.98
N GLN A 128 12.42 -8.65 -12.32
CA GLN A 128 12.63 -7.32 -12.89
C GLN A 128 13.36 -6.41 -11.89
N ARG A 129 14.48 -5.85 -12.30
CA ARG A 129 15.15 -4.77 -11.59
C ARG A 129 14.60 -3.43 -12.09
N LEU A 130 13.72 -2.83 -11.29
CA LEU A 130 13.18 -1.52 -11.63
C LEU A 130 14.28 -0.45 -11.45
N PRO A 131 14.43 0.50 -12.40
CA PRO A 131 15.41 1.58 -12.28
C PRO A 131 15.11 2.41 -11.02
N ARG A 132 16.18 2.96 -10.43
CA ARG A 132 16.12 3.90 -9.30
C ARG A 132 16.60 5.26 -9.74
N GLU A 133 15.95 6.30 -9.27
CA GLU A 133 16.44 7.68 -9.46
C GLU A 133 17.66 7.94 -8.57
N PRO A 134 18.58 8.84 -8.99
CA PRO A 134 19.67 9.29 -8.14
C PRO A 134 19.13 9.95 -6.86
N ASN A 135 19.86 9.78 -5.75
CA ASN A 135 19.53 10.49 -4.51
C ASN A 135 19.74 12.01 -4.69
N ASP A 136 18.80 12.81 -4.18
CA ASP A 136 18.92 14.28 -4.22
C ASP A 136 20.10 14.78 -3.41
N ALA A 137 20.90 15.63 -4.02
CA ALA A 137 21.95 16.37 -3.34
C ALA A 137 21.43 17.71 -2.76
N LEU A 138 20.38 17.67 -1.95
CA LEU A 138 19.83 18.89 -1.38
C LEU A 138 20.57 19.31 -0.11
N VAL A 139 20.83 20.59 0.04
CA VAL A 139 21.49 21.21 1.19
C VAL A 139 20.47 22.07 1.96
N GLY A 140 20.44 21.98 3.27
CA GLY A 140 19.61 22.87 4.09
C GLY A 140 19.26 22.30 5.47
N LEU A 141 18.81 23.18 6.37
CA LEU A 141 18.25 22.78 7.66
C LEU A 141 16.99 21.97 7.47
N PRO A 142 16.74 20.94 8.29
CA PRO A 142 15.50 20.16 8.22
C PRO A 142 14.30 21.04 8.56
N PHE A 143 13.34 21.12 7.64
CA PHE A 143 12.00 21.59 7.93
C PHE A 143 11.09 20.37 7.95
N LEU A 144 10.42 20.14 9.07
CA LEU A 144 9.67 18.92 9.33
C LEU A 144 8.21 19.25 9.65
N THR A 145 7.31 18.43 9.17
CA THR A 145 5.87 18.52 9.44
C THR A 145 5.39 17.46 10.44
N CYS A 146 6.25 16.51 10.78
CA CYS A 146 5.92 15.38 11.63
C CYS A 146 5.83 15.75 13.11
N LYS A 147 5.09 14.94 13.88
CA LYS A 147 4.88 15.15 15.34
C LYS A 147 6.02 14.58 16.19
N ALA A 148 6.67 13.54 15.71
CA ALA A 148 7.79 12.88 16.37
C ALA A 148 8.72 12.26 15.32
N TRP A 149 10.01 12.26 15.58
CA TRP A 149 10.99 11.63 14.73
C TRP A 149 12.23 11.20 15.51
N VAL A 150 12.97 10.23 14.97
CA VAL A 150 14.27 9.78 15.47
C VAL A 150 15.16 9.38 14.32
N ILE A 151 16.45 9.62 14.48
CA ILE A 151 17.54 9.09 13.64
C ILE A 151 18.38 8.18 14.52
N THR A 152 18.61 6.96 14.06
CA THR A 152 19.52 6.02 14.73
C THR A 152 20.58 5.55 13.75
N ASP A 153 21.76 5.26 14.27
CA ASP A 153 22.80 4.52 13.56
C ASP A 153 22.31 3.09 13.31
N ALA A 154 22.30 2.66 12.04
CA ALA A 154 21.78 1.33 11.72
C ALA A 154 22.77 0.20 12.02
N SER A 155 24.04 0.49 12.31
CA SER A 155 25.04 -0.50 12.70
C SER A 155 25.05 -0.78 14.19
N THR A 156 24.71 0.22 15.03
CA THR A 156 24.73 0.13 16.48
C THR A 156 23.36 0.14 17.14
N GLY A 157 22.34 0.68 16.46
CA GLY A 157 21.01 0.94 17.02
C GLY A 157 20.96 2.18 17.93
N GLU A 158 22.06 2.92 18.09
CA GLU A 158 22.12 4.10 18.93
C GLU A 158 21.30 5.26 18.37
N VAL A 159 20.60 5.98 19.25
CA VAL A 159 19.89 7.22 18.89
C VAL A 159 20.91 8.33 18.71
N LEU A 160 20.96 8.90 17.49
CA LEU A 160 21.81 10.03 17.18
C LEU A 160 21.10 11.37 17.42
N TRP A 161 19.87 11.48 16.95
CA TRP A 161 19.05 12.70 17.07
C TRP A 161 17.56 12.34 17.09
N GLY A 162 16.73 13.20 17.66
CA GLY A 162 15.29 13.03 17.63
C GLY A 162 14.55 14.14 18.37
N GLU A 163 13.25 14.25 18.06
CA GLU A 163 12.33 15.15 18.74
C GLU A 163 11.04 14.40 19.06
N ASN A 164 10.56 14.54 20.30
CA ASN A 164 9.40 13.81 20.82
C ASN A 164 9.49 12.28 20.63
N TYR A 165 10.66 11.72 20.44
CA TYR A 165 10.88 10.36 19.97
C TYR A 165 10.47 9.26 20.97
N ASN A 166 10.35 9.58 22.27
CA ASN A 166 9.81 8.67 23.28
C ASN A 166 8.29 8.85 23.51
N LYS A 167 7.66 9.79 22.81
CA LYS A 167 6.22 10.01 22.94
C LYS A 167 5.46 8.92 22.22
N ALA A 168 4.66 8.15 22.96
CA ALA A 168 3.76 7.15 22.39
C ALA A 168 2.60 7.83 21.64
N ILE A 169 2.44 7.51 20.36
CA ILE A 169 1.38 8.01 19.49
C ILE A 169 0.88 6.91 18.56
N ASP A 170 -0.22 7.17 17.84
CA ASP A 170 -0.68 6.29 16.77
C ASP A 170 0.38 6.17 15.66
N ILE A 171 0.63 4.95 15.19
CA ILE A 171 1.70 4.65 14.24
C ILE A 171 1.21 4.01 12.94
N ALA A 172 -0.08 3.76 12.84
CA ALA A 172 -0.70 3.10 11.69
C ALA A 172 0.02 1.78 11.30
N SER A 173 0.08 1.49 10.02
CA SER A 173 0.62 0.22 9.48
C SER A 173 2.13 0.00 9.69
N THR A 174 2.87 0.90 10.34
CA THR A 174 4.24 0.59 10.78
C THR A 174 4.24 -0.53 11.83
N THR A 175 3.10 -0.79 12.48
CA THR A 175 2.79 -1.96 13.32
C THR A 175 3.20 -3.29 12.66
N LYS A 176 3.04 -3.40 11.33
CA LYS A 176 3.30 -4.63 10.58
C LYS A 176 4.78 -5.06 10.56
N ILE A 177 5.68 -4.16 10.98
CA ILE A 177 7.08 -4.51 11.21
C ILE A 177 7.17 -5.59 12.31
N MET A 178 6.42 -5.41 13.41
CA MET A 178 6.35 -6.41 14.48
C MET A 178 5.71 -7.72 14.02
N THR A 179 4.64 -7.65 13.25
CA THR A 179 3.98 -8.83 12.69
C THR A 179 4.94 -9.63 11.81
N ALA A 180 5.65 -8.97 10.89
CA ALA A 180 6.66 -9.61 10.05
C ALA A 180 7.84 -10.14 10.88
N TYR A 181 8.30 -9.38 11.85
CA TYR A 181 9.42 -9.75 12.72
C TYR A 181 9.15 -11.06 13.46
N LEU A 182 7.99 -11.23 14.10
CA LEU A 182 7.63 -12.44 14.83
C LEU A 182 7.61 -13.68 13.91
N VAL A 183 6.99 -13.56 12.74
CA VAL A 183 6.91 -14.65 11.76
C VAL A 183 8.30 -15.03 11.24
N LEU A 184 9.09 -14.03 10.85
CA LEU A 184 10.41 -14.26 10.28
C LEU A 184 11.42 -14.74 11.32
N LYS A 185 11.31 -14.26 12.57
CA LYS A 185 12.14 -14.75 13.67
C LYS A 185 11.87 -16.23 13.96
N TYR A 186 10.63 -16.67 13.87
CA TYR A 186 10.30 -18.10 13.94
C TYR A 186 10.85 -18.88 12.74
N ALA A 187 10.78 -18.31 11.54
CA ALA A 187 11.26 -18.93 10.32
C ALA A 187 12.80 -19.14 10.29
N GLU A 188 13.58 -18.36 11.08
CA GLU A 188 15.04 -18.58 11.18
C GLU A 188 15.38 -19.98 11.67
N THR A 189 14.58 -20.53 12.59
CA THR A 189 14.77 -21.88 13.13
C THR A 189 13.84 -22.92 12.50
N HIS A 190 12.81 -22.50 11.77
CA HIS A 190 11.81 -23.35 11.13
C HIS A 190 11.57 -22.88 9.69
N PRO A 191 12.60 -22.93 8.80
CA PRO A 191 12.50 -22.31 7.46
C PRO A 191 11.40 -22.93 6.57
N GLN A 192 11.03 -24.19 6.82
CA GLN A 192 9.94 -24.86 6.12
C GLN A 192 8.58 -24.16 6.31
N VAL A 193 8.38 -23.38 7.38
CA VAL A 193 7.13 -22.68 7.65
C VAL A 193 6.76 -21.71 6.53
N LEU A 194 7.74 -21.17 5.82
CA LEU A 194 7.50 -20.27 4.69
C LEU A 194 6.77 -20.93 3.52
N GLN A 195 6.84 -22.26 3.43
CA GLN A 195 6.15 -23.07 2.42
C GLN A 195 4.77 -23.55 2.89
N GLU A 196 4.49 -23.44 4.18
CA GLU A 196 3.18 -23.82 4.72
C GLU A 196 2.10 -22.91 4.19
N VAL A 197 0.91 -23.48 3.99
CA VAL A 197 -0.21 -22.80 3.33
C VAL A 197 -1.23 -22.36 4.36
N ILE A 198 -1.58 -21.08 4.31
CA ILE A 198 -2.66 -20.47 5.09
C ILE A 198 -3.95 -20.49 4.24
N THR A 199 -5.04 -20.96 4.83
CA THR A 199 -6.38 -20.77 4.27
C THR A 199 -6.98 -19.51 4.91
N PHE A 200 -7.37 -18.54 4.10
CA PHE A 200 -7.88 -17.28 4.59
C PHE A 200 -9.23 -17.45 5.28
N SER A 201 -9.33 -16.88 6.48
CA SER A 201 -10.58 -16.83 7.24
C SER A 201 -11.48 -15.70 6.76
N LYS A 202 -12.78 -15.78 7.08
CA LYS A 202 -13.73 -14.67 6.87
C LYS A 202 -13.36 -13.41 7.65
N ARG A 203 -12.72 -13.56 8.82
CA ARG A 203 -12.23 -12.44 9.63
C ARG A 203 -11.09 -11.72 8.93
N ALA A 204 -10.11 -12.45 8.40
CA ALA A 204 -9.01 -11.88 7.65
C ALA A 204 -9.51 -11.11 6.42
N ASP A 205 -10.31 -11.74 5.56
CA ASP A 205 -10.91 -11.13 4.36
C ASP A 205 -11.76 -9.89 4.69
N GLY A 206 -12.56 -9.95 5.78
CA GLY A 206 -13.40 -8.83 6.23
C GLY A 206 -12.66 -7.71 6.94
N THR A 207 -11.33 -7.76 7.08
CA THR A 207 -10.56 -6.73 7.78
C THR A 207 -10.47 -5.45 6.94
N PRO A 208 -10.93 -4.29 7.45
CA PRO A 208 -11.01 -3.07 6.65
C PRO A 208 -9.63 -2.44 6.40
N GLY A 209 -9.57 -1.55 5.39
CA GLY A 209 -8.41 -0.74 5.04
C GLY A 209 -7.54 -1.38 3.96
N SER A 210 -6.22 -1.20 4.04
CA SER A 210 -5.29 -1.77 3.05
C SER A 210 -5.37 -3.29 3.02
N THR A 211 -5.40 -3.88 1.84
CA THR A 211 -5.61 -5.32 1.65
C THR A 211 -4.52 -5.94 0.77
N ALA A 212 -4.15 -7.17 1.06
CA ALA A 212 -3.42 -8.04 0.15
C ALA A 212 -4.34 -8.63 -0.95
N GLY A 213 -5.65 -8.51 -0.78
CA GLY A 213 -6.66 -8.95 -1.75
C GLY A 213 -6.80 -10.47 -1.82
N VAL A 214 -6.58 -11.15 -0.71
CA VAL A 214 -6.82 -12.60 -0.58
C VAL A 214 -8.18 -12.81 0.08
N HIS A 215 -9.04 -13.64 -0.52
CA HIS A 215 -10.42 -13.83 -0.07
C HIS A 215 -10.59 -15.06 0.81
N ALA A 216 -11.67 -15.07 1.61
CA ALA A 216 -12.01 -16.19 2.48
C ALA A 216 -12.08 -17.52 1.70
N GLY A 217 -11.39 -18.54 2.20
CA GLY A 217 -11.25 -19.85 1.55
C GLY A 217 -10.11 -19.95 0.53
N GLU A 218 -9.55 -18.84 0.07
CA GLU A 218 -8.32 -18.87 -0.75
C GLU A 218 -7.12 -19.28 0.09
N LYS A 219 -6.14 -19.88 -0.57
CA LYS A 219 -4.93 -20.44 0.03
C LYS A 219 -3.70 -19.77 -0.54
N ILE A 220 -2.76 -19.46 0.34
CA ILE A 220 -1.49 -18.83 -0.01
C ILE A 220 -0.39 -19.29 0.96
N SER A 221 0.85 -19.42 0.51
CA SER A 221 1.94 -19.76 1.42
C SER A 221 2.30 -18.59 2.35
N VAL A 222 2.86 -18.91 3.52
CA VAL A 222 3.33 -17.92 4.50
C VAL A 222 4.33 -16.95 3.85
N GLY A 223 5.30 -17.47 3.08
CA GLY A 223 6.30 -16.67 2.40
C GLY A 223 5.70 -15.68 1.41
N GLU A 224 4.73 -16.10 0.62
CA GLU A 224 4.03 -15.20 -0.30
C GLU A 224 3.15 -14.18 0.43
N LEU A 225 2.49 -14.59 1.50
CA LEU A 225 1.64 -13.70 2.28
C LEU A 225 2.43 -12.58 2.99
N LEU A 226 3.70 -12.82 3.33
CA LEU A 226 4.59 -11.77 3.86
C LEU A 226 4.83 -10.64 2.84
N TYR A 227 4.87 -10.93 1.53
CA TYR A 227 4.84 -9.85 0.52
C TYR A 227 3.51 -9.09 0.55
N GLY A 228 2.37 -9.80 0.68
CA GLY A 228 1.05 -9.19 0.85
C GLY A 228 0.93 -8.32 2.13
N LEU A 229 1.63 -8.70 3.19
CA LEU A 229 1.73 -7.91 4.42
C LEU A 229 2.54 -6.62 4.21
N MET A 230 3.71 -6.72 3.59
CA MET A 230 4.69 -5.62 3.59
C MET A 230 4.51 -4.65 2.43
N LEU A 231 4.23 -5.11 1.21
CA LEU A 231 4.18 -4.27 0.02
C LEU A 231 2.90 -3.42 -0.03
N PRO A 232 1.70 -4.01 -0.22
CA PRO A 232 0.44 -3.27 -0.24
C PRO A 232 -0.02 -2.89 1.16
N SER A 233 0.68 -3.41 2.21
CA SER A 233 0.31 -3.15 3.61
C SER A 233 -0.98 -3.86 4.05
N GLY A 234 -1.23 -5.11 3.59
CA GLY A 234 -2.45 -5.86 3.85
C GLY A 234 -2.80 -6.01 5.34
N ASN A 235 -3.94 -5.49 5.76
CA ASN A 235 -4.49 -5.72 7.10
C ASN A 235 -5.03 -7.14 7.22
N ASP A 236 -5.66 -7.63 6.17
CA ASP A 236 -6.10 -9.00 5.97
C ASP A 236 -4.93 -9.99 6.16
N ALA A 237 -3.79 -9.74 5.52
CA ALA A 237 -2.58 -10.53 5.69
C ALA A 237 -2.09 -10.55 7.15
N SER A 238 -2.16 -9.41 7.86
CA SER A 238 -1.78 -9.34 9.27
C SER A 238 -2.65 -10.23 10.15
N VAL A 239 -3.97 -10.22 9.90
CA VAL A 239 -4.92 -11.04 10.66
C VAL A 239 -4.70 -12.52 10.37
N ALA A 240 -4.56 -12.90 9.10
CA ALA A 240 -4.34 -14.29 8.73
C ALA A 240 -3.04 -14.85 9.33
N LEU A 241 -1.96 -14.06 9.34
CA LEU A 241 -0.70 -14.44 10.00
C LEU A 241 -0.87 -14.55 11.53
N ALA A 242 -1.60 -13.64 12.16
CA ALA A 242 -1.84 -13.72 13.61
C ALA A 242 -2.66 -14.93 13.99
N GLU A 243 -3.71 -15.26 13.23
CA GLU A 243 -4.53 -16.46 13.42
C GLU A 243 -3.73 -17.74 13.23
N PHE A 244 -2.78 -17.77 12.30
CA PHE A 244 -1.96 -18.93 12.01
C PHE A 244 -0.81 -19.14 13.02
N PHE A 245 -0.19 -18.06 13.48
CA PHE A 245 1.05 -18.13 14.26
C PHE A 245 0.86 -18.00 15.77
N GLY A 246 -0.20 -17.38 16.28
CA GLY A 246 -0.29 -17.04 17.69
C GLY A 246 -0.29 -18.25 18.62
N GLY A 247 -1.06 -19.28 18.32
CA GLY A 247 -1.06 -20.53 19.06
C GLY A 247 0.28 -21.25 18.95
N ARG A 248 0.81 -21.38 17.74
CA ARG A 248 2.09 -22.04 17.45
C ARG A 248 3.27 -21.39 18.19
N LEU A 249 3.41 -20.08 18.12
CA LEU A 249 4.47 -19.34 18.81
C LEU A 249 4.32 -19.35 20.33
N SER A 250 3.11 -19.57 20.84
CA SER A 250 2.82 -19.67 22.28
C SER A 250 2.90 -21.09 22.80
N GLY A 251 3.22 -22.10 21.97
CA GLY A 251 3.23 -23.51 22.35
C GLY A 251 1.83 -24.06 22.67
N LYS A 252 0.77 -23.46 22.08
CA LYS A 252 -0.63 -23.84 22.28
C LYS A 252 -1.26 -24.20 20.92
N GLU A 253 -0.98 -25.42 20.44
CA GLU A 253 -1.44 -25.84 19.11
C GLU A 253 -2.96 -26.06 19.03
N ASP A 254 -3.61 -26.45 20.13
CA ASP A 254 -5.05 -26.71 20.21
C ASP A 254 -5.86 -25.45 20.53
N CYS A 255 -5.68 -24.35 19.77
CA CYS A 255 -6.45 -23.13 19.96
C CYS A 255 -7.25 -22.75 18.71
N THR A 256 -8.39 -22.07 18.92
CA THR A 256 -9.16 -21.49 17.81
C THR A 256 -8.39 -20.35 17.14
N ALA A 257 -8.77 -19.97 15.91
CA ALA A 257 -8.20 -18.83 15.21
C ALA A 257 -8.28 -17.52 16.02
N GLU A 258 -9.39 -17.32 16.75
CA GLU A 258 -9.59 -16.16 17.63
C GLU A 258 -8.62 -16.18 18.81
N GLN A 259 -8.50 -17.32 19.49
CA GLN A 259 -7.53 -17.48 20.59
C GLN A 259 -6.08 -17.29 20.09
N SER A 260 -5.76 -17.84 18.91
CA SER A 260 -4.46 -17.64 18.27
C SER A 260 -4.18 -16.17 17.98
N TYR A 261 -5.15 -15.44 17.46
CA TYR A 261 -5.04 -14.00 17.24
C TYR A 261 -4.71 -13.23 18.53
N ASP A 262 -5.41 -13.52 19.63
CA ASP A 262 -5.19 -12.85 20.91
C ASP A 262 -3.81 -13.22 21.50
N LEU A 263 -3.41 -14.47 21.36
CA LEU A 263 -2.06 -14.91 21.75
C LEU A 263 -0.99 -14.19 20.95
N PHE A 264 -1.22 -13.95 19.65
CA PHE A 264 -0.29 -13.21 18.80
C PHE A 264 -0.08 -11.77 19.29
N ILE A 265 -1.16 -11.08 19.66
CA ILE A 265 -1.07 -9.73 20.26
C ILE A 265 -0.29 -9.77 21.58
N GLY A 266 -0.53 -10.78 22.40
CA GLY A 266 0.26 -11.02 23.62
C GLY A 266 1.75 -11.16 23.33
N LEU A 267 2.10 -11.91 22.28
CA LEU A 267 3.49 -12.09 21.83
C LEU A 267 4.09 -10.78 21.28
N MET A 268 3.32 -9.96 20.54
CA MET A 268 3.79 -8.65 20.10
C MET A 268 4.23 -7.79 21.30
N ASN A 269 3.43 -7.76 22.37
CA ASN A 269 3.73 -7.00 23.58
C ASN A 269 4.88 -7.61 24.38
N ALA A 270 4.95 -8.92 24.48
CA ALA A 270 6.06 -9.61 25.14
C ALA A 270 7.40 -9.34 24.42
N THR A 271 7.38 -9.41 23.08
CA THR A 271 8.56 -9.11 22.24
C THR A 271 8.95 -7.65 22.32
N ALA A 272 7.99 -6.73 22.32
CA ALA A 272 8.26 -5.31 22.54
C ALA A 272 9.03 -5.09 23.86
N LYS A 273 8.58 -5.72 24.95
CA LYS A 273 9.27 -5.66 26.24
C LYS A 273 10.69 -6.25 26.18
N GLN A 274 10.87 -7.38 25.48
CA GLN A 274 12.20 -8.01 25.31
C GLN A 274 13.17 -7.11 24.52
N LEU A 275 12.67 -6.36 23.53
CA LEU A 275 13.44 -5.40 22.75
C LEU A 275 13.64 -4.05 23.46
N GLY A 276 13.17 -3.90 24.71
CA GLY A 276 13.26 -2.64 25.45
C GLY A 276 12.39 -1.52 24.88
N MET A 277 11.27 -1.88 24.24
CA MET A 277 10.27 -0.96 23.70
C MET A 277 9.29 -0.56 24.81
N ASN A 278 9.73 0.31 25.71
CA ASN A 278 9.02 0.60 26.96
C ASN A 278 7.84 1.58 26.80
N ASP A 279 7.81 2.33 25.69
CA ASP A 279 6.77 3.31 25.38
C ASP A 279 5.77 2.77 24.35
N SER A 280 5.64 1.43 24.24
CA SER A 280 4.89 0.79 23.17
C SER A 280 3.89 -0.23 23.69
N HIS A 281 2.68 -0.20 23.11
CA HIS A 281 1.65 -1.19 23.38
C HIS A 281 0.87 -1.53 22.11
N TYR A 282 0.76 -2.81 21.80
CA TYR A 282 0.03 -3.35 20.65
C TYR A 282 -1.35 -3.86 21.07
N VAL A 283 -2.37 -3.57 20.26
CA VAL A 283 -3.76 -4.03 20.44
C VAL A 283 -4.24 -4.81 19.22
N ASN A 284 -3.57 -4.66 18.09
CA ASN A 284 -3.87 -5.40 16.87
C ASN A 284 -2.59 -5.59 16.03
N PRO A 285 -2.57 -6.54 15.06
CA PRO A 285 -1.38 -6.85 14.28
C PRO A 285 -1.21 -5.98 13.02
N HIS A 286 -2.15 -5.07 12.72
CA HIS A 286 -2.21 -4.33 11.45
C HIS A 286 -2.00 -2.82 11.59
N GLY A 287 -2.30 -2.23 12.76
CA GLY A 287 -2.10 -0.80 13.02
C GLY A 287 -3.30 0.09 12.70
N LEU A 288 -4.51 -0.45 12.58
CA LEU A 288 -5.71 0.38 12.64
C LEU A 288 -5.81 1.02 14.01
N THR A 289 -6.18 2.28 14.05
CA THR A 289 -6.33 3.05 15.29
C THR A 289 -7.26 2.34 16.27
N ALA A 290 -6.76 2.06 17.45
CA ALA A 290 -7.51 1.46 18.55
C ALA A 290 -7.03 2.06 19.88
N LYS A 291 -7.93 2.14 20.86
CA LYS A 291 -7.58 2.67 22.18
C LYS A 291 -6.41 1.90 22.79
N GLY A 292 -5.33 2.58 23.08
CA GLY A 292 -4.13 2.00 23.65
C GLY A 292 -3.13 1.40 22.66
N HIS A 293 -3.43 1.42 21.33
CA HIS A 293 -2.48 1.00 20.31
C HIS A 293 -1.52 2.14 19.96
N LEU A 294 -0.50 2.31 20.77
CA LEU A 294 0.43 3.44 20.69
C LEU A 294 1.89 2.96 20.78
N LEU A 295 2.76 3.58 20.00
CA LEU A 295 4.20 3.32 20.04
C LEU A 295 4.97 4.64 19.92
N SER A 296 6.24 4.61 20.39
CA SER A 296 7.16 5.73 20.19
C SER A 296 8.04 5.54 18.95
N ALA A 297 8.61 6.64 18.46
CA ALA A 297 9.53 6.58 17.31
C ALA A 297 10.82 5.83 17.70
N SER A 298 11.32 6.00 18.92
CA SER A 298 12.52 5.28 19.40
C SER A 298 12.30 3.78 19.48
N ASP A 299 11.12 3.34 19.90
CA ASP A 299 10.81 1.92 19.99
C ASP A 299 10.63 1.29 18.60
N LEU A 300 10.04 2.03 17.65
CA LEU A 300 10.00 1.58 16.25
C LEU A 300 11.40 1.49 15.63
N ALA A 301 12.34 2.37 16.00
CA ALA A 301 13.73 2.27 15.56
C ALA A 301 14.42 1.03 16.11
N LYS A 302 14.22 0.70 17.41
CA LYS A 302 14.73 -0.54 18.03
C LYS A 302 14.19 -1.78 17.32
N LEU A 303 12.90 -1.79 17.02
CA LEU A 303 12.26 -2.88 16.27
C LEU A 303 12.81 -2.99 14.85
N ALA A 304 12.99 -1.87 14.13
CA ALA A 304 13.58 -1.88 12.80
C ALA A 304 15.02 -2.40 12.82
N TYR A 305 15.82 -1.99 13.79
CA TYR A 305 17.18 -2.48 13.99
C TYR A 305 17.18 -4.01 14.18
N ALA A 306 16.37 -4.53 15.12
CA ALA A 306 16.28 -5.98 15.35
C ALA A 306 15.74 -6.75 14.13
N ALA A 307 14.81 -6.18 13.36
CA ALA A 307 14.26 -6.81 12.18
C ALA A 307 15.26 -6.85 11.03
N PHE A 308 16.13 -5.87 10.92
CA PHE A 308 17.15 -5.81 9.86
C PHE A 308 18.27 -6.85 10.03
N ASP A 309 18.44 -7.44 11.19
CA ASP A 309 19.32 -8.60 11.37
C ASP A 309 18.83 -9.84 10.60
N ILE A 310 17.55 -9.88 10.24
CA ILE A 310 16.95 -10.99 9.49
C ILE A 310 17.09 -10.73 7.98
N PRO A 311 17.91 -11.49 7.23
CA PRO A 311 18.10 -11.26 5.78
C PRO A 311 16.81 -11.27 4.96
N LEU A 312 15.87 -12.16 5.30
CA LEU A 312 14.57 -12.24 4.64
C LEU A 312 13.73 -10.98 4.88
N PHE A 313 13.78 -10.38 6.08
CA PHE A 313 13.08 -9.14 6.34
C PHE A 313 13.57 -8.02 5.40
N ARG A 314 14.89 -7.88 5.24
CA ARG A 314 15.48 -6.91 4.29
C ARG A 314 15.00 -7.17 2.86
N GLN A 315 14.89 -8.43 2.46
CA GLN A 315 14.38 -8.79 1.12
C GLN A 315 12.93 -8.31 0.95
N TYR A 316 12.03 -8.59 1.90
CA TYR A 316 10.63 -8.18 1.81
C TYR A 316 10.47 -6.66 1.75
N VAL A 317 11.14 -5.91 2.63
CA VAL A 317 10.98 -4.46 2.70
C VAL A 317 11.62 -3.71 1.54
N ASN A 318 12.66 -4.28 0.90
CA ASN A 318 13.33 -3.71 -0.27
C ASN A 318 12.66 -4.10 -1.61
N THR A 319 11.72 -5.05 -1.60
CA THR A 319 11.01 -5.46 -2.81
C THR A 319 10.01 -4.40 -3.24
N ARG A 320 10.12 -3.91 -4.47
CA ARG A 320 9.27 -2.85 -5.03
C ARG A 320 7.95 -3.38 -5.57
N GLN A 321 7.97 -4.58 -6.15
CA GLN A 321 6.78 -5.26 -6.66
C GLN A 321 6.92 -6.77 -6.57
N HIS A 322 5.82 -7.47 -6.43
CA HIS A 322 5.76 -8.92 -6.37
C HIS A 322 4.44 -9.43 -6.94
N ALA A 323 4.49 -10.57 -7.61
CA ALA A 323 3.31 -11.27 -8.12
C ALA A 323 3.27 -12.69 -7.59
N THR A 324 2.08 -13.16 -7.27
CA THR A 324 1.83 -14.53 -6.78
C THR A 324 0.49 -15.05 -7.26
N GLN A 325 0.20 -16.28 -6.95
CA GLN A 325 -1.08 -16.94 -7.21
C GLN A 325 -1.70 -17.43 -5.91
N VAL A 326 -2.99 -17.17 -5.75
CA VAL A 326 -3.81 -17.79 -4.72
C VAL A 326 -4.64 -18.90 -5.34
N THR A 327 -4.92 -19.94 -4.56
CA THR A 327 -5.65 -21.12 -5.02
C THR A 327 -6.89 -21.36 -4.16
N THR A 328 -7.93 -21.94 -4.78
CA THR A 328 -9.10 -22.49 -4.09
C THR A 328 -9.32 -23.93 -4.52
N ALA A 329 -10.21 -24.64 -3.85
CA ALA A 329 -10.54 -26.01 -4.23
C ALA A 329 -11.30 -26.06 -5.58
N ASP A 330 -12.12 -25.05 -5.86
CA ASP A 330 -13.17 -25.12 -6.87
C ASP A 330 -12.96 -24.15 -8.05
N ALA A 331 -11.83 -23.42 -8.10
CA ALA A 331 -11.54 -22.47 -9.18
C ALA A 331 -10.06 -22.51 -9.62
N PRO A 332 -9.75 -22.09 -10.86
CA PRO A 332 -8.37 -21.92 -11.29
C PRO A 332 -7.62 -20.93 -10.40
N PRO A 333 -6.29 -21.04 -10.29
CA PRO A 333 -5.47 -20.10 -9.54
C PRO A 333 -5.68 -18.65 -10.01
N ARG A 334 -5.81 -17.72 -9.05
CA ARG A 334 -5.98 -16.29 -9.31
C ARG A 334 -4.66 -15.56 -9.09
N LEU A 335 -4.24 -14.79 -10.08
CA LEU A 335 -3.04 -13.97 -10.00
C LEU A 335 -3.28 -12.71 -9.15
N ILE A 336 -2.34 -12.42 -8.27
CA ILE A 336 -2.31 -11.17 -7.50
C ILE A 336 -0.96 -10.49 -7.72
N THR A 337 -0.96 -9.16 -7.83
CA THR A 337 0.24 -8.35 -7.89
C THR A 337 0.22 -7.28 -6.81
N TRP A 338 1.37 -7.06 -6.19
CA TRP A 338 1.55 -6.05 -5.15
C TRP A 338 2.66 -5.09 -5.50
N LYS A 339 2.45 -3.81 -5.19
CA LYS A 339 3.47 -2.77 -5.24
C LYS A 339 3.74 -2.25 -3.84
N ASN A 340 5.01 -1.98 -3.56
CA ASN A 340 5.39 -1.43 -2.27
C ASN A 340 4.94 0.02 -2.15
N THR A 341 4.28 0.35 -1.05
CA THR A 341 3.81 1.70 -0.75
C THR A 341 4.95 2.67 -0.40
N ASN A 342 6.18 2.17 -0.16
CA ASN A 342 7.33 3.01 0.17
C ASN A 342 7.99 3.58 -1.09
N ARG A 343 7.73 4.86 -1.39
CA ARG A 343 8.28 5.55 -2.56
C ARG A 343 9.77 5.79 -2.48
N LEU A 344 10.40 5.79 -1.29
CA LEU A 344 11.85 5.94 -1.17
C LEU A 344 12.61 4.82 -1.89
N LEU A 345 12.00 3.64 -2.06
CA LEU A 345 12.60 2.55 -2.82
C LEU A 345 12.86 2.88 -4.30
N GLY A 346 12.27 3.95 -4.81
CA GLY A 346 12.55 4.50 -6.15
C GLY A 346 13.83 5.33 -6.22
N ILE A 347 14.45 5.66 -5.09
CA ILE A 347 15.62 6.52 -4.98
C ILE A 347 16.81 5.67 -4.53
N ALA A 348 17.96 5.85 -5.14
CA ALA A 348 19.17 5.13 -4.77
C ALA A 348 19.59 5.45 -3.33
N GLY A 349 20.04 4.42 -2.61
CA GLY A 349 20.48 4.56 -1.21
C GLY A 349 19.39 4.32 -0.18
N TYR A 350 18.10 4.09 -0.58
CA TYR A 350 17.03 3.70 0.34
C TYR A 350 16.56 2.28 0.04
N ASP A 351 16.41 1.44 1.06
CA ASP A 351 16.09 0.02 0.89
C ASP A 351 15.07 -0.55 1.88
N GLY A 352 14.31 0.30 2.53
CA GLY A 352 13.24 -0.10 3.46
C GLY A 352 12.51 1.12 4.03
N VAL A 353 11.60 1.00 4.99
CA VAL A 353 11.10 -0.22 5.66
C VAL A 353 9.58 -0.31 5.49
N LYS A 354 8.81 0.63 6.11
CA LYS A 354 7.35 0.55 6.13
C LYS A 354 6.68 1.91 6.26
N THR A 355 5.64 2.11 5.47
CA THR A 355 4.71 3.25 5.57
C THR A 355 3.52 2.92 6.45
N GLY A 356 2.90 3.94 7.01
CA GLY A 356 1.61 3.83 7.70
C GLY A 356 0.79 5.10 7.53
N THR A 357 -0.54 4.99 7.48
CA THR A 357 -1.43 6.15 7.44
C THR A 357 -2.78 5.78 8.03
N THR A 358 -3.25 6.54 9.01
CA THR A 358 -4.64 6.60 9.46
C THR A 358 -4.97 8.06 9.77
N THR A 359 -6.24 8.40 9.94
CA THR A 359 -6.63 9.77 10.29
C THR A 359 -6.01 10.22 11.62
N ALA A 360 -5.91 9.34 12.61
CA ALA A 360 -5.34 9.65 13.91
C ALA A 360 -3.81 9.73 13.88
N ALA A 361 -3.17 8.76 13.20
CA ALA A 361 -1.72 8.70 13.11
C ALA A 361 -1.12 9.81 12.24
N GLY A 362 -1.86 10.32 11.25
CA GLY A 362 -1.24 11.07 10.16
C GLY A 362 -0.41 10.15 9.26
N ALA A 363 0.57 10.69 8.58
CA ALA A 363 1.46 9.90 7.73
C ALA A 363 2.74 9.51 8.49
N CYS A 364 3.03 8.19 8.55
CA CYS A 364 4.17 7.61 9.24
C CYS A 364 5.09 6.88 8.26
N LEU A 365 6.38 6.87 8.54
CA LEU A 365 7.39 6.15 7.77
C LEU A 365 8.52 5.70 8.69
N VAL A 366 8.82 4.42 8.66
CA VAL A 366 10.10 3.87 9.10
C VAL A 366 10.92 3.62 7.84
N SER A 367 12.12 4.17 7.77
CA SER A 367 12.99 4.05 6.60
C SER A 367 14.41 3.69 6.98
N HIS A 368 15.10 3.02 6.06
CA HIS A 368 16.52 2.72 6.12
C HIS A 368 17.21 3.36 4.90
N GLY A 369 18.38 3.93 5.12
CA GLY A 369 19.14 4.56 4.04
C GLY A 369 20.64 4.43 4.27
N VAL A 370 21.37 4.31 3.15
CA VAL A 370 22.84 4.14 3.10
C VAL A 370 23.43 5.19 2.17
N ARG A 371 24.44 5.91 2.65
CA ARG A 371 25.24 6.84 1.85
C ARG A 371 26.65 6.91 2.37
N ASP A 372 27.62 6.75 1.48
CA ASP A 372 29.05 6.85 1.78
C ASP A 372 29.49 6.00 3.00
N GLY A 373 28.89 4.80 3.13
CA GLY A 373 29.13 3.87 4.22
C GLY A 373 28.45 4.21 5.54
N LYS A 374 27.69 5.32 5.63
CA LYS A 374 26.85 5.65 6.77
C LYS A 374 25.45 5.06 6.55
N GLU A 375 25.03 4.21 7.48
CA GLU A 375 23.71 3.56 7.46
C GLU A 375 22.84 4.11 8.59
N LEU A 376 21.63 4.53 8.28
CA LEU A 376 20.73 5.15 9.23
C LEU A 376 19.33 4.55 9.14
N PHE A 377 18.67 4.36 10.30
CA PHE A 377 17.23 4.31 10.36
C PHE A 377 16.68 5.69 10.69
N ILE A 378 15.63 6.08 9.97
CA ILE A 378 14.85 7.28 10.29
C ILE A 378 13.39 6.88 10.45
N VAL A 379 12.82 7.27 11.58
CA VAL A 379 11.39 7.12 11.88
C VAL A 379 10.75 8.49 11.91
N VAL A 380 9.72 8.68 11.12
CA VAL A 380 8.89 9.88 11.03
C VAL A 380 7.46 9.49 11.36
N LEU A 381 6.87 10.11 12.38
CA LEU A 381 5.51 9.83 12.83
C LEU A 381 4.64 11.08 12.80
N GLY A 382 3.45 10.95 12.25
CA GLY A 382 2.46 12.02 12.26
C GLY A 382 2.80 13.19 11.34
N ALA A 383 3.45 12.96 10.20
CA ALA A 383 3.64 13.97 9.17
C ALA A 383 2.30 14.45 8.60
N SER A 384 2.25 15.69 8.12
CA SER A 384 1.03 16.38 7.69
C SER A 384 0.32 15.73 6.49
N GLY A 385 1.00 14.84 5.76
CA GLY A 385 0.41 14.12 4.62
C GLY A 385 1.33 13.06 4.03
N SER A 386 0.80 12.28 3.10
CA SER A 386 1.52 11.17 2.47
C SER A 386 2.80 11.59 1.75
N SER A 387 2.83 12.76 1.11
CA SER A 387 4.05 13.29 0.48
C SER A 387 4.99 13.91 1.51
N ALA A 388 4.44 14.54 2.56
CA ALA A 388 5.21 15.20 3.60
C ALA A 388 6.14 14.23 4.36
N ARG A 389 5.70 13.00 4.68
CA ARG A 389 6.56 12.01 5.34
C ARG A 389 7.83 11.70 4.57
N TYR A 390 7.77 11.73 3.22
CA TYR A 390 8.96 11.50 2.38
C TYR A 390 9.87 12.72 2.35
N ALA A 391 9.29 13.94 2.30
CA ALA A 391 10.05 15.18 2.39
C ALA A 391 10.75 15.28 3.75
N ASP A 392 10.02 15.02 4.85
CA ASP A 392 10.57 15.01 6.20
C ASP A 392 11.72 13.99 6.33
N SER A 393 11.50 12.75 5.88
CA SER A 393 12.54 11.73 5.94
C SER A 393 13.78 12.10 5.13
N ARG A 394 13.62 12.58 3.88
CA ARG A 394 14.75 12.99 3.03
C ARG A 394 15.49 14.19 3.60
N ASN A 395 14.79 15.15 4.20
CA ASN A 395 15.40 16.29 4.89
C ASN A 395 16.26 15.82 6.07
N LEU A 396 15.76 14.87 6.86
CA LEU A 396 16.50 14.28 7.98
C LEU A 396 17.74 13.51 7.51
N TYR A 397 17.61 12.68 6.44
CA TYR A 397 18.75 11.98 5.86
C TYR A 397 19.83 12.94 5.37
N ARG A 398 19.44 13.97 4.62
CA ARG A 398 20.36 14.98 4.09
C ARG A 398 21.12 15.68 5.20
N TRP A 399 20.41 16.05 6.27
CA TRP A 399 21.00 16.70 7.43
C TRP A 399 21.96 15.77 8.18
N ALA A 400 21.61 14.50 8.36
CA ALA A 400 22.40 13.55 9.12
C ALA A 400 23.62 13.01 8.35
N TRP A 401 23.56 13.00 7.03
CA TRP A 401 24.68 12.55 6.19
C TRP A 401 25.71 13.67 5.90
N ASN A 402 25.36 14.92 6.15
CA ASN A 402 26.34 16.04 6.07
C ASN A 402 27.11 16.16 7.38
#